data_6a0d667eeeca8631fe705b3b7ebf9d6d
#
_entry.id   6a0d667eeeca8631fe705b3b7ebf9d6d
#
_cell.length_a   1.000
_cell.length_b   1.000
_cell.length_c   1.000
_cell.angle_alpha   90.00
_cell.angle_beta   90.00
_cell.angle_gamma   90.00
#
_symmetry.space_group_name_H-M   'P 1'
#
loop_
_entity.id
_entity.type
_entity.pdbx_description
1 polymer ?
#
loop_
_entity_poly.entity_id
_entity_poly.type
_entity_poly.pdbx_seq_one_letter_code
_entity_poly.pdbx_strand_id
1 'polypeptide(L)'
;MLSRRSLLGLSGSLMAGAMLRPLLAATPSPQTPAFSLFTKHLVGLPYDQLAETVAELGFKGVEAPVRKGGHVEPARVEEDLPKLAEAFKKCGVAITLMTTDINTVNAADRTEKVLRTGAALGIPSYRMKWYAYAAGKSPWAQLDEIKPQLRDLVALSREARILPGYQNHSGAKYVGAGVWDMAMLMKDYRPDELSWNFDFFHAMVEGGLSWPNELTLARDHISMVYFKSFQWQGRVPVGCPLSEGSVGKDAVALLRKSAYAGPVCLHVEYLKGKVTDPGALKEAIEATRKDFATLRQWWA
;
A
#
# COMPACT_ATOMS: atom_id res chain seq x y z
N MET A 1 9.80 -0.42 88.00
CA MET A 1 8.73 -1.16 88.77
C MET A 1 7.86 -1.90 87.75
N LEU A 2 7.94 -3.23 87.81
CA LEU A 2 6.85 -4.22 87.68
C LEU A 2 6.02 -4.12 86.38
N SER A 3 5.74 -5.16 85.64
CA SER A 3 5.86 -6.60 85.63
C SER A 3 4.74 -7.20 84.76
N ARG A 4 5.10 -8.31 84.10
CA ARG A 4 4.27 -9.42 83.66
C ARG A 4 3.45 -9.36 82.36
N ARG A 5 3.87 -10.20 81.37
CA ARG A 5 3.44 -11.63 81.15
C ARG A 5 1.90 -11.73 80.84
N SER A 6 1.48 -12.20 79.70
CA SER A 6 1.50 -13.58 79.23
C SER A 6 0.76 -13.77 77.92
N LEU A 7 1.16 -14.69 77.23
CA LEU A 7 0.64 -15.92 76.54
C LEU A 7 0.03 -15.74 75.16
N LEU A 8 0.72 -16.26 74.20
CA LEU A 8 0.42 -17.40 73.30
C LEU A 8 -0.97 -17.42 72.63
N GLY A 9 -0.94 -17.26 71.32
CA GLY A 9 -1.94 -17.70 70.41
C GLY A 9 -1.31 -17.96 69.04
N LEU A 10 -0.80 -19.19 68.80
CA LEU A 10 -0.43 -19.66 67.48
C LEU A 10 -1.70 -19.80 66.63
N SER A 11 -1.80 -19.03 65.58
CA SER A 11 -2.71 -19.31 64.48
C SER A 11 -1.93 -19.38 63.21
N GLY A 12 -1.68 -20.59 62.78
CA GLY A 12 -1.02 -20.86 61.48
C GLY A 12 -1.94 -20.47 60.32
N SER A 13 -1.56 -19.44 59.59
CA SER A 13 -2.16 -19.16 58.31
C SER A 13 -1.29 -19.80 57.21
N LEU A 14 -1.81 -20.87 56.61
CA LEU A 14 -1.29 -21.41 55.36
C LEU A 14 -1.43 -20.32 54.28
N MET A 15 -0.34 -19.70 53.92
CA MET A 15 -0.23 -18.92 52.70
C MET A 15 -0.18 -19.92 51.53
N ALA A 16 -1.31 -20.11 50.84
CA ALA A 16 -1.32 -20.75 49.53
C ALA A 16 -0.64 -19.82 48.54
N GLY A 17 0.62 -20.11 48.20
CA GLY A 17 1.36 -19.43 47.17
C GLY A 17 0.69 -19.68 45.80
N ALA A 18 -0.14 -18.77 45.36
CA ALA A 18 -0.60 -18.74 43.97
C ALA A 18 0.61 -18.44 43.10
N MET A 19 1.18 -19.48 42.50
CA MET A 19 2.13 -19.30 41.39
C MET A 19 1.40 -18.59 40.24
N LEU A 20 1.60 -17.28 40.11
CA LEU A 20 1.29 -16.56 38.85
C LEU A 20 2.15 -17.18 37.76
N ARG A 21 1.57 -18.09 36.98
CA ARG A 21 2.09 -18.47 35.69
C ARG A 21 2.11 -17.19 34.84
N PRO A 22 3.27 -16.76 34.26
CA PRO A 22 3.24 -15.70 33.27
C PRO A 22 2.33 -16.18 32.15
N LEU A 23 1.26 -15.41 31.85
CA LEU A 23 0.56 -15.54 30.59
C LEU A 23 1.61 -15.24 29.52
N LEU A 24 2.12 -16.29 28.91
CA LEU A 24 2.83 -16.17 27.63
C LEU A 24 1.81 -15.52 26.70
N ALA A 25 2.01 -14.25 26.39
CA ALA A 25 1.28 -13.57 25.33
C ALA A 25 1.39 -14.45 24.10
N ALA A 26 0.26 -15.00 23.66
CA ALA A 26 0.19 -15.77 22.43
C ALA A 26 0.76 -14.88 21.34
N THR A 27 1.86 -15.31 20.70
CA THR A 27 2.35 -14.69 19.48
C THR A 27 1.15 -14.63 18.54
N PRO A 28 0.78 -13.45 18.02
CA PRO A 28 -0.36 -13.36 17.11
C PRO A 28 -0.09 -14.31 15.94
N SER A 29 -1.03 -15.21 15.72
CA SER A 29 -1.03 -16.09 14.54
C SER A 29 -0.84 -15.20 13.32
N PRO A 30 0.04 -15.54 12.36
CA PRO A 30 0.27 -14.71 11.20
C PRO A 30 -1.05 -14.58 10.43
N GLN A 31 -1.70 -13.42 10.59
CA GLN A 31 -2.93 -13.16 9.88
C GLN A 31 -2.61 -13.02 8.39
N THR A 32 -3.38 -13.71 7.56
CA THR A 32 -3.33 -13.51 6.12
C THR A 32 -3.75 -12.06 5.82
N PRO A 33 -2.93 -11.26 5.12
CA PRO A 33 -3.27 -9.88 4.84
C PRO A 33 -4.51 -9.76 3.94
N ALA A 34 -5.15 -8.60 3.97
CA ALA A 34 -6.14 -8.26 2.97
C ALA A 34 -5.45 -8.07 1.61
N PHE A 35 -5.72 -8.95 0.66
CA PHE A 35 -5.17 -8.85 -0.68
C PHE A 35 -6.03 -7.96 -1.57
N SER A 36 -5.38 -7.02 -2.26
CA SER A 36 -5.96 -6.15 -3.28
C SER A 36 -5.29 -6.39 -4.64
N LEU A 37 -5.98 -6.03 -5.70
CA LEU A 37 -5.47 -6.08 -7.07
C LEU A 37 -5.39 -4.67 -7.65
N PHE A 38 -4.24 -4.27 -8.19
CA PHE A 38 -4.16 -3.08 -9.03
C PHE A 38 -4.75 -3.39 -10.40
N THR A 39 -5.86 -2.76 -10.73
CA THR A 39 -6.67 -3.11 -11.91
C THR A 39 -6.28 -2.39 -13.20
N LYS A 40 -5.09 -1.76 -13.25
CA LYS A 40 -4.58 -1.04 -14.43
C LYS A 40 -4.58 -1.89 -15.70
N HIS A 41 -4.17 -3.15 -15.62
CA HIS A 41 -4.11 -4.08 -16.75
C HIS A 41 -5.48 -4.55 -17.21
N LEU A 42 -6.55 -4.23 -16.49
CA LEU A 42 -7.96 -4.52 -16.83
C LEU A 42 -8.73 -3.27 -17.29
N VAL A 43 -8.03 -2.15 -17.52
CA VAL A 43 -8.67 -0.92 -18.02
C VAL A 43 -9.25 -1.16 -19.41
N GLY A 44 -10.51 -0.75 -19.58
CA GLY A 44 -11.30 -0.99 -20.79
C GLY A 44 -12.46 -1.98 -20.61
N LEU A 45 -12.48 -2.73 -19.51
CA LEU A 45 -13.64 -3.55 -19.17
C LEU A 45 -14.81 -2.68 -18.67
N PRO A 46 -16.06 -3.04 -19.00
CA PRO A 46 -17.24 -2.50 -18.31
C PRO A 46 -17.17 -2.74 -16.80
N TYR A 47 -17.71 -1.84 -15.99
CA TYR A 47 -17.55 -1.88 -14.52
C TYR A 47 -18.06 -3.16 -13.88
N ASP A 48 -19.23 -3.67 -14.33
CA ASP A 48 -19.81 -4.92 -13.80
C ASP A 48 -18.90 -6.10 -14.15
N GLN A 49 -18.44 -6.22 -15.40
CA GLN A 49 -17.51 -7.27 -15.83
C GLN A 49 -16.17 -7.19 -15.08
N LEU A 50 -15.64 -5.97 -14.87
CA LEU A 50 -14.42 -5.77 -14.09
C LEU A 50 -14.59 -6.28 -12.65
N ALA A 51 -15.72 -5.93 -12.01
CA ALA A 51 -16.00 -6.31 -10.64
C ALA A 51 -16.19 -7.83 -10.49
N GLU A 52 -16.92 -8.46 -11.40
CA GLU A 52 -17.10 -9.91 -11.47
C GLU A 52 -15.76 -10.63 -11.66
N THR A 53 -14.95 -10.19 -12.63
CA THR A 53 -13.62 -10.75 -12.90
C THR A 53 -12.72 -10.70 -11.66
N VAL A 54 -12.68 -9.59 -10.95
CA VAL A 54 -11.86 -9.41 -9.74
C VAL A 54 -12.37 -10.32 -8.60
N ALA A 55 -13.69 -10.41 -8.42
CA ALA A 55 -14.30 -11.27 -7.40
C ALA A 55 -14.04 -12.76 -7.68
N GLU A 56 -14.14 -13.21 -8.93
CA GLU A 56 -13.84 -14.58 -9.37
C GLU A 56 -12.37 -14.95 -9.19
N LEU A 57 -11.46 -13.98 -9.31
CA LEU A 57 -10.03 -14.16 -9.00
C LEU A 57 -9.79 -14.29 -7.49
N GLY A 58 -10.78 -13.98 -6.64
CA GLY A 58 -10.72 -14.15 -5.19
C GLY A 58 -10.20 -12.93 -4.43
N PHE A 59 -10.05 -11.77 -5.06
CA PHE A 59 -9.67 -10.54 -4.36
C PHE A 59 -10.86 -9.93 -3.62
N LYS A 60 -10.57 -9.31 -2.47
CA LYS A 60 -11.56 -8.57 -1.67
C LYS A 60 -11.34 -7.07 -1.70
N GLY A 61 -10.24 -6.63 -2.30
CA GLY A 61 -9.89 -5.23 -2.47
C GLY A 61 -9.32 -4.93 -3.85
N VAL A 62 -9.42 -3.68 -4.26
CA VAL A 62 -8.79 -3.18 -5.48
C VAL A 62 -8.10 -1.85 -5.26
N GLU A 63 -7.02 -1.64 -5.99
CA GLU A 63 -6.47 -0.35 -6.31
C GLU A 63 -7.03 0.05 -7.69
N ALA A 64 -7.85 1.10 -7.71
CA ALA A 64 -8.57 1.52 -8.91
C ALA A 64 -7.91 2.75 -9.57
N PRO A 65 -7.52 2.70 -10.86
CA PRO A 65 -7.07 3.86 -11.60
C PRO A 65 -8.16 4.93 -11.76
N VAL A 66 -8.01 6.06 -11.04
CA VAL A 66 -8.84 7.27 -11.12
C VAL A 66 -7.96 8.41 -11.62
N ARG A 67 -7.64 8.36 -12.89
CA ARG A 67 -6.68 9.24 -13.55
C ARG A 67 -6.89 9.21 -15.05
N LYS A 68 -6.15 10.06 -15.79
CA LYS A 68 -6.20 10.05 -17.25
C LYS A 68 -5.88 8.66 -17.79
N GLY A 69 -6.76 8.13 -18.65
CA GLY A 69 -6.66 6.78 -19.20
C GLY A 69 -6.89 5.66 -18.19
N GLY A 70 -7.46 5.94 -17.04
CA GLY A 70 -7.86 4.95 -16.03
C GLY A 70 -9.29 4.42 -16.24
N HIS A 71 -9.81 3.73 -15.21
CA HIS A 71 -11.23 3.35 -15.21
C HIS A 71 -12.16 4.55 -15.09
N VAL A 72 -11.71 5.57 -14.36
CA VAL A 72 -12.44 6.81 -14.15
C VAL A 72 -11.55 7.99 -14.51
N GLU A 73 -12.01 8.79 -15.46
CA GLU A 73 -11.38 10.06 -15.80
C GLU A 73 -11.67 11.12 -14.72
N PRO A 74 -10.68 11.93 -14.30
CA PRO A 74 -10.90 12.98 -13.30
C PRO A 74 -12.04 13.94 -13.67
N ALA A 75 -12.23 14.21 -14.96
CA ALA A 75 -13.31 15.07 -15.45
C ALA A 75 -14.71 14.52 -15.15
N ARG A 76 -14.83 13.20 -14.96
CA ARG A 76 -16.10 12.50 -14.74
C ARG A 76 -16.18 11.83 -13.36
N VAL A 77 -15.28 12.17 -12.46
CA VAL A 77 -15.16 11.47 -11.17
C VAL A 77 -16.44 11.45 -10.36
N GLU A 78 -17.19 12.55 -10.33
CA GLU A 78 -18.43 12.69 -9.57
C GLU A 78 -19.56 11.81 -10.13
N GLU A 79 -19.48 11.43 -11.42
CA GLU A 79 -20.47 10.61 -12.12
C GLU A 79 -20.07 9.13 -12.17
N ASP A 80 -18.80 8.84 -12.52
CA ASP A 80 -18.37 7.50 -12.87
C ASP A 80 -17.75 6.73 -11.68
N LEU A 81 -17.11 7.40 -10.72
CA LEU A 81 -16.56 6.72 -9.54
C LEU A 81 -17.66 6.07 -8.67
N PRO A 82 -18.84 6.70 -8.45
CA PRO A 82 -19.93 6.03 -7.76
C PRO A 82 -20.43 4.76 -8.48
N LYS A 83 -20.49 4.77 -9.82
CA LYS A 83 -20.89 3.59 -10.61
C LYS A 83 -19.88 2.46 -10.47
N LEU A 84 -18.58 2.77 -10.54
CA LEU A 84 -17.52 1.81 -10.33
C LEU A 84 -17.55 1.22 -8.91
N ALA A 85 -17.72 2.08 -7.90
CA ALA A 85 -17.80 1.65 -6.51
C ALA A 85 -19.02 0.73 -6.26
N GLU A 86 -20.17 1.05 -6.85
CA GLU A 86 -21.36 0.21 -6.74
C GLU A 86 -21.19 -1.16 -7.41
N ALA A 87 -20.55 -1.21 -8.59
CA ALA A 87 -20.26 -2.48 -9.26
C ALA A 87 -19.36 -3.39 -8.37
N PHE A 88 -18.28 -2.85 -7.81
CA PHE A 88 -17.44 -3.61 -6.89
C PHE A 88 -18.16 -4.04 -5.62
N LYS A 89 -18.98 -3.15 -5.04
CA LYS A 89 -19.76 -3.44 -3.82
C LYS A 89 -20.73 -4.60 -4.03
N LYS A 90 -21.42 -4.69 -5.18
CA LYS A 90 -22.31 -5.81 -5.53
C LYS A 90 -21.58 -7.15 -5.53
N CYS A 91 -20.30 -7.16 -5.92
CA CYS A 91 -19.45 -8.35 -5.93
C CYS A 91 -18.71 -8.59 -4.59
N GLY A 92 -18.97 -7.81 -3.54
CA GLY A 92 -18.30 -7.92 -2.24
C GLY A 92 -16.81 -7.57 -2.28
N VAL A 93 -16.42 -6.67 -3.19
CA VAL A 93 -15.06 -6.14 -3.34
C VAL A 93 -15.05 -4.66 -2.94
N ALA A 94 -14.03 -4.23 -2.20
CA ALA A 94 -13.87 -2.84 -1.79
C ALA A 94 -12.82 -2.11 -2.66
N ILE A 95 -13.05 -0.84 -2.97
CA ILE A 95 -11.96 0.01 -3.47
C ILE A 95 -11.12 0.43 -2.27
N THR A 96 -9.94 -0.16 -2.12
CA THR A 96 -9.04 0.10 -0.98
C THR A 96 -8.12 1.28 -1.22
N LEU A 97 -7.92 1.65 -2.50
CA LEU A 97 -7.07 2.76 -2.88
C LEU A 97 -7.43 3.25 -4.30
N MET A 98 -7.39 4.56 -4.53
CA MET A 98 -7.42 5.15 -5.87
C MET A 98 -6.00 5.47 -6.34
N THR A 99 -5.63 5.05 -7.55
CA THR A 99 -4.43 5.57 -8.21
C THR A 99 -4.74 6.84 -8.95
N THR A 100 -4.10 7.94 -8.59
CA THR A 100 -4.38 9.27 -9.18
C THR A 100 -3.17 9.89 -9.86
N ASP A 101 -3.39 10.99 -10.59
CA ASP A 101 -2.33 11.86 -11.12
C ASP A 101 -2.13 13.12 -10.23
N ILE A 102 -2.53 13.05 -8.97
CA ILE A 102 -2.53 14.17 -8.02
C ILE A 102 -1.23 14.16 -7.22
N ASN A 103 -0.48 15.28 -7.28
CA ASN A 103 0.64 15.57 -6.38
C ASN A 103 0.65 17.02 -5.88
N THR A 104 -0.32 17.83 -6.34
CA THR A 104 -0.52 19.22 -5.91
C THR A 104 -2.02 19.51 -5.82
N VAL A 105 -2.38 20.57 -5.12
CA VAL A 105 -3.75 21.10 -5.13
C VAL A 105 -3.90 22.01 -6.35
N ASN A 106 -4.59 21.53 -7.36
CA ASN A 106 -4.86 22.33 -8.55
C ASN A 106 -6.21 21.98 -9.20
N ALA A 107 -6.77 22.95 -9.93
CA ALA A 107 -8.06 22.79 -10.59
C ALA A 107 -7.99 21.92 -11.86
N ALA A 108 -6.85 21.88 -12.54
CA ALA A 108 -6.70 21.13 -13.78
C ALA A 108 -6.81 19.61 -13.54
N ASP A 109 -6.25 19.13 -12.44
CA ASP A 109 -6.37 17.73 -12.01
C ASP A 109 -7.64 17.47 -11.20
N ARG A 110 -8.49 18.49 -11.01
CA ARG A 110 -9.70 18.43 -10.18
C ARG A 110 -9.46 17.84 -8.79
N THR A 111 -8.31 18.14 -8.21
CA THR A 111 -7.79 17.54 -6.97
C THR A 111 -8.87 17.42 -5.89
N GLU A 112 -9.49 18.53 -5.53
CA GLU A 112 -10.50 18.56 -4.47
C GLU A 112 -11.71 17.67 -4.79
N LYS A 113 -12.22 17.69 -6.04
CA LYS A 113 -13.37 16.87 -6.45
C LYS A 113 -13.04 15.39 -6.42
N VAL A 114 -11.86 14.98 -6.90
CA VAL A 114 -11.43 13.59 -6.88
C VAL A 114 -11.34 13.08 -5.43
N LEU A 115 -10.69 13.84 -4.56
CA LEU A 115 -10.48 13.43 -3.16
C LEU A 115 -11.79 13.39 -2.38
N ARG A 116 -12.65 14.41 -2.50
CA ARG A 116 -13.94 14.46 -1.79
C ARG A 116 -14.90 13.40 -2.30
N THR A 117 -14.94 13.12 -3.61
CA THR A 117 -15.78 12.04 -4.17
C THR A 117 -15.33 10.69 -3.68
N GLY A 118 -14.01 10.40 -3.69
CA GLY A 118 -13.48 9.15 -3.16
C GLY A 118 -13.80 8.96 -1.68
N ALA A 119 -13.57 9.98 -0.87
CA ALA A 119 -13.88 9.95 0.56
C ALA A 119 -15.37 9.76 0.86
N ALA A 120 -16.26 10.43 0.11
CA ALA A 120 -17.71 10.27 0.26
C ALA A 120 -18.20 8.85 -0.04
N LEU A 121 -17.47 8.11 -0.87
CA LEU A 121 -17.73 6.69 -1.18
C LEU A 121 -17.06 5.74 -0.19
N GLY A 122 -16.39 6.24 0.84
CA GLY A 122 -15.71 5.44 1.85
C GLY A 122 -14.35 4.88 1.40
N ILE A 123 -13.77 5.40 0.33
CA ILE A 123 -12.43 5.00 -0.11
C ILE A 123 -11.40 5.61 0.85
N PRO A 124 -10.57 4.79 1.53
CA PRO A 124 -9.76 5.28 2.64
C PRO A 124 -8.50 6.03 2.20
N SER A 125 -7.99 5.76 0.99
CA SER A 125 -6.69 6.30 0.57
C SER A 125 -6.56 6.47 -0.93
N TYR A 126 -5.58 7.25 -1.34
CA TYR A 126 -5.22 7.39 -2.74
C TYR A 126 -3.70 7.39 -2.92
N ARG A 127 -3.23 6.85 -4.05
CA ARG A 127 -1.84 6.95 -4.48
C ARG A 127 -1.62 8.25 -5.22
N MET A 128 -0.63 9.00 -4.74
CA MET A 128 -0.19 10.25 -5.35
C MET A 128 0.57 9.99 -6.66
N LYS A 129 0.60 11.00 -7.53
CA LYS A 129 1.57 11.09 -8.61
C LYS A 129 2.95 11.42 -8.06
N TRP A 130 3.99 10.97 -8.73
CA TRP A 130 5.37 11.29 -8.33
C TRP A 130 5.70 12.75 -8.57
N TYR A 131 6.54 13.30 -7.70
CA TYR A 131 7.32 14.49 -8.02
C TYR A 131 8.50 14.09 -8.90
N ALA A 132 8.95 15.01 -9.76
CA ALA A 132 10.03 14.73 -10.68
C ALA A 132 11.15 15.75 -10.53
N TYR A 133 12.38 15.26 -10.52
CA TYR A 133 13.56 16.11 -10.58
C TYR A 133 13.72 16.73 -11.99
N ALA A 134 13.93 18.03 -12.05
CA ALA A 134 14.34 18.74 -13.24
C ALA A 134 15.86 18.67 -13.38
N ALA A 135 16.35 18.38 -14.58
CA ALA A 135 17.77 18.35 -14.86
C ALA A 135 18.46 19.71 -14.59
N GLY A 136 19.68 19.66 -14.11
CA GLY A 136 20.51 20.86 -13.87
C GLY A 136 20.18 21.65 -12.61
N LYS A 137 19.15 21.25 -11.82
CA LYS A 137 18.84 21.86 -10.53
C LYS A 137 19.35 20.99 -9.39
N SER A 138 19.75 21.61 -8.29
CA SER A 138 20.09 20.88 -7.06
C SER A 138 18.90 20.07 -6.56
N PRO A 139 19.04 18.76 -6.27
CA PRO A 139 17.97 17.98 -5.63
C PRO A 139 17.46 18.61 -4.32
N TRP A 140 18.35 19.16 -3.50
CA TRP A 140 17.98 19.84 -2.25
C TRP A 140 17.01 21.01 -2.47
N ALA A 141 17.33 21.89 -3.42
CA ALA A 141 16.46 23.03 -3.73
C ALA A 141 15.10 22.55 -4.25
N GLN A 142 15.06 21.48 -5.02
CA GLN A 142 13.81 20.92 -5.54
C GLN A 142 12.98 20.25 -4.44
N LEU A 143 13.59 19.59 -3.47
CA LEU A 143 12.88 19.08 -2.29
C LEU A 143 12.26 20.25 -1.47
N ASP A 144 12.98 21.37 -1.36
CA ASP A 144 12.43 22.56 -0.69
C ASP A 144 11.26 23.19 -1.47
N GLU A 145 11.28 23.15 -2.82
CA GLU A 145 10.17 23.58 -3.68
C GLU A 145 8.92 22.66 -3.53
N ILE A 146 9.12 21.37 -3.22
CA ILE A 146 8.04 20.38 -3.03
C ILE A 146 7.33 20.55 -1.68
N LYS A 147 8.04 20.92 -0.62
CA LYS A 147 7.49 21.02 0.74
C LYS A 147 6.17 21.80 0.84
N PRO A 148 6.02 23.01 0.30
CA PRO A 148 4.76 23.74 0.37
C PRO A 148 3.64 23.04 -0.41
N GLN A 149 3.93 22.46 -1.56
CA GLN A 149 2.94 21.73 -2.37
C GLN A 149 2.42 20.49 -1.63
N LEU A 150 3.34 19.73 -1.02
CA LEU A 150 3.02 18.55 -0.21
C LEU A 150 2.18 18.92 1.01
N ARG A 151 2.56 19.99 1.73
CA ARG A 151 1.82 20.52 2.88
C ARG A 151 0.38 20.87 2.52
N ASP A 152 0.17 21.60 1.43
CA ASP A 152 -1.15 22.03 1.01
C ASP A 152 -2.01 20.83 0.57
N LEU A 153 -1.41 19.83 -0.10
CA LEU A 153 -2.10 18.59 -0.48
C LEU A 153 -2.48 17.74 0.75
N VAL A 154 -1.58 17.60 1.71
CA VAL A 154 -1.86 16.88 2.97
C VAL A 154 -2.97 17.57 3.76
N ALA A 155 -2.97 18.91 3.81
CA ALA A 155 -4.03 19.68 4.48
C ALA A 155 -5.40 19.41 3.84
N LEU A 156 -5.51 19.48 2.52
CA LEU A 156 -6.73 19.16 1.79
C LEU A 156 -7.16 17.69 1.99
N SER A 157 -6.21 16.77 1.97
CA SER A 157 -6.48 15.34 2.16
C SER A 157 -7.06 15.06 3.56
N ARG A 158 -6.53 15.72 4.58
CA ARG A 158 -7.04 15.65 5.96
C ARG A 158 -8.47 16.21 6.05
N GLU A 159 -8.74 17.35 5.43
CA GLU A 159 -10.11 17.92 5.36
C GLU A 159 -11.08 16.99 4.65
N ALA A 160 -10.66 16.37 3.57
CA ALA A 160 -11.44 15.38 2.82
C ALA A 160 -11.57 14.04 3.55
N ARG A 161 -10.75 13.77 4.56
CA ARG A 161 -10.66 12.48 5.29
C ARG A 161 -10.25 11.31 4.40
N ILE A 162 -9.23 11.53 3.59
CA ILE A 162 -8.66 10.50 2.72
C ILE A 162 -7.12 10.54 2.82
N LEU A 163 -6.48 9.39 3.00
CA LEU A 163 -5.04 9.30 3.25
C LEU A 163 -4.24 9.37 1.94
N PRO A 164 -3.34 10.33 1.75
CA PRO A 164 -2.36 10.32 0.66
C PRO A 164 -1.29 9.26 0.89
N GLY A 165 -1.01 8.46 -0.14
CA GLY A 165 0.08 7.49 -0.14
C GLY A 165 1.06 7.77 -1.27
N TYR A 166 2.36 7.82 -0.96
CA TYR A 166 3.41 8.02 -1.95
C TYR A 166 4.07 6.70 -2.32
N GLN A 167 4.12 6.37 -3.61
CA GLN A 167 4.82 5.17 -4.08
C GLN A 167 6.28 5.50 -4.38
N ASN A 168 7.23 4.74 -3.81
CA ASN A 168 8.59 4.72 -4.33
C ASN A 168 8.58 4.10 -5.73
N HIS A 169 9.17 4.80 -6.70
CA HIS A 169 9.15 4.36 -8.10
C HIS A 169 10.51 4.56 -8.76
N SER A 170 11.07 3.49 -9.32
CA SER A 170 12.38 3.51 -9.96
C SER A 170 12.45 4.44 -11.16
N GLY A 171 13.59 5.07 -11.31
CA GLY A 171 13.92 5.97 -12.42
C GLY A 171 14.62 7.26 -11.97
N ALA A 172 15.66 7.64 -12.67
CA ALA A 172 16.58 8.72 -12.30
C ALA A 172 15.91 10.10 -12.05
N LYS A 173 14.71 10.31 -12.57
CA LYS A 173 14.00 11.58 -12.41
C LYS A 173 12.94 11.59 -11.31
N TYR A 174 12.68 10.48 -10.65
CA TYR A 174 11.61 10.42 -9.64
C TYR A 174 12.13 10.71 -8.24
N VAL A 175 11.50 11.66 -7.57
CA VAL A 175 11.65 11.84 -6.14
C VAL A 175 11.08 10.61 -5.44
N GLY A 176 11.77 10.08 -4.46
CA GLY A 176 11.36 8.86 -3.76
C GLY A 176 11.77 7.56 -4.46
N ALA A 177 12.55 7.62 -5.57
CA ALA A 177 13.00 6.40 -6.22
C ALA A 177 13.79 5.52 -5.25
N GLY A 178 14.83 6.06 -4.60
CA GLY A 178 15.60 5.40 -3.56
C GLY A 178 15.06 5.64 -2.14
N VAL A 179 13.80 6.00 -1.98
CA VAL A 179 13.09 6.22 -0.70
C VAL A 179 13.61 7.39 0.15
N TRP A 180 14.94 7.54 0.30
CA TRP A 180 15.60 8.46 1.26
C TRP A 180 15.20 9.92 1.12
N ASP A 181 15.14 10.45 -0.08
CA ASP A 181 14.82 11.85 -0.36
C ASP A 181 13.36 12.19 -0.01
N MET A 182 12.42 11.33 -0.39
CA MET A 182 11.02 11.52 0.00
C MET A 182 10.79 11.25 1.49
N ALA A 183 11.51 10.31 2.09
CA ALA A 183 11.46 10.07 3.53
C ALA A 183 11.87 11.32 4.33
N MET A 184 12.80 12.14 3.81
CA MET A 184 13.15 13.42 4.42
C MET A 184 12.01 14.43 4.42
N LEU A 185 11.13 14.37 3.43
CA LEU A 185 9.92 15.20 3.39
C LEU A 185 8.83 14.63 4.30
N MET A 186 8.70 13.30 4.36
CA MET A 186 7.65 12.61 5.10
C MET A 186 7.85 12.64 6.63
N LYS A 187 9.09 12.77 7.13
CA LYS A 187 9.38 12.77 8.57
C LYS A 187 8.65 13.84 9.39
N ASP A 188 8.17 14.89 8.73
CA ASP A 188 7.45 16.00 9.35
C ASP A 188 5.93 15.74 9.47
N TYR A 189 5.45 14.58 8.99
CA TYR A 189 4.06 14.16 9.02
C TYR A 189 3.88 12.89 9.85
N ARG A 190 2.66 12.69 10.39
CA ARG A 190 2.30 11.44 11.03
C ARG A 190 1.91 10.38 9.97
N PRO A 191 1.98 9.09 10.29
CA PRO A 191 1.57 8.00 9.39
C PRO A 191 0.12 8.08 8.90
N ASP A 192 -0.76 8.70 9.68
CA ASP A 192 -2.17 8.93 9.33
C ASP A 192 -2.43 10.23 8.57
N GLU A 193 -1.38 11.01 8.29
CA GLU A 193 -1.44 12.23 7.47
C GLU A 193 -0.80 12.04 6.09
N LEU A 194 0.30 11.27 6.02
CA LEU A 194 1.01 10.94 4.79
C LEU A 194 1.67 9.57 4.93
N SER A 195 1.46 8.69 3.98
CA SER A 195 1.90 7.31 4.05
C SER A 195 2.74 6.89 2.85
N TRP A 196 3.41 5.74 2.97
CA TRP A 196 4.02 5.03 1.85
C TRP A 196 3.07 3.98 1.29
N ASN A 197 2.99 3.95 -0.03
CA ASN A 197 2.60 2.77 -0.79
C ASN A 197 3.90 2.10 -1.24
N PHE A 198 4.48 1.25 -0.40
CA PHE A 198 5.82 0.73 -0.57
C PHE A 198 5.89 -0.36 -1.63
N ASP A 199 6.69 -0.16 -2.65
CA ASP A 199 6.83 -1.07 -3.80
C ASP A 199 8.17 -1.81 -3.74
N PHE A 200 8.11 -3.11 -3.53
CA PHE A 200 9.30 -3.97 -3.44
C PHE A 200 10.10 -4.05 -4.73
N PHE A 201 9.43 -4.06 -5.89
CA PHE A 201 10.11 -4.02 -7.18
C PHE A 201 11.03 -2.80 -7.27
N HIS A 202 10.47 -1.63 -7.00
CA HIS A 202 11.19 -0.38 -7.15
C HIS A 202 12.28 -0.21 -6.08
N ALA A 203 12.03 -0.65 -4.86
CA ALA A 203 13.03 -0.66 -3.80
C ALA A 203 14.22 -1.56 -4.16
N MET A 204 13.98 -2.75 -4.68
CA MET A 204 15.06 -3.66 -5.09
C MET A 204 15.84 -3.15 -6.30
N VAL A 205 15.17 -2.46 -7.24
CA VAL A 205 15.84 -1.84 -8.40
C VAL A 205 16.75 -0.71 -8.00
N GLU A 206 16.31 0.20 -7.14
CA GLU A 206 17.05 1.40 -6.75
C GLU A 206 18.00 1.15 -5.56
N GLY A 207 17.54 0.41 -4.57
CA GLY A 207 18.30 0.10 -3.36
C GLY A 207 19.32 -1.02 -3.53
N GLY A 208 19.16 -1.88 -4.55
CA GLY A 208 20.03 -3.03 -4.74
C GLY A 208 20.18 -3.86 -3.45
N LEU A 209 21.39 -4.05 -2.93
CA LEU A 209 21.62 -4.78 -1.68
C LEU A 209 21.08 -4.03 -0.44
N SER A 210 20.78 -2.74 -0.57
CA SER A 210 20.31 -1.88 0.53
C SER A 210 18.80 -1.78 0.64
N TRP A 211 18.02 -2.40 -0.23
CA TRP A 211 16.56 -2.33 -0.20
C TRP A 211 15.93 -2.68 1.18
N PRO A 212 16.52 -3.59 2.02
CA PRO A 212 15.97 -3.83 3.35
C PRO A 212 16.04 -2.60 4.28
N ASN A 213 17.05 -1.72 4.07
CA ASN A 213 17.14 -0.46 4.80
C ASN A 213 16.05 0.52 4.36
N GLU A 214 15.69 0.52 3.08
CA GLU A 214 14.58 1.34 2.56
C GLU A 214 13.24 0.92 3.17
N LEU A 215 12.99 -0.39 3.29
CA LEU A 215 11.81 -0.90 4.00
C LEU A 215 11.81 -0.47 5.47
N THR A 216 12.97 -0.56 6.14
CA THR A 216 13.11 -0.17 7.55
C THR A 216 12.85 1.33 7.73
N LEU A 217 13.35 2.15 6.81
CA LEU A 217 13.15 3.61 6.82
C LEU A 217 11.68 3.99 6.60
N ALA A 218 11.00 3.31 5.70
CA ALA A 218 9.59 3.58 5.36
C ALA A 218 8.60 2.98 6.37
N ARG A 219 8.98 1.95 7.10
CA ARG A 219 8.13 1.01 7.86
C ARG A 219 6.98 1.65 8.61
N ASP A 220 7.26 2.66 9.42
CA ASP A 220 6.28 3.24 10.34
C ASP A 220 5.21 4.07 9.61
N HIS A 221 5.43 4.41 8.34
CA HIS A 221 4.50 5.14 7.48
C HIS A 221 3.86 4.27 6.37
N ILE A 222 4.13 2.96 6.32
CA ILE A 222 3.57 2.11 5.26
C ILE A 222 2.09 1.86 5.50
N SER A 223 1.22 2.31 4.58
CA SER A 223 -0.21 1.99 4.56
C SER A 223 -0.57 0.87 3.58
N MET A 224 0.24 0.64 2.57
CA MET A 224 0.06 -0.37 1.52
C MET A 224 1.42 -0.88 1.05
N VAL A 225 1.53 -2.16 0.73
CA VAL A 225 2.71 -2.71 0.04
C VAL A 225 2.32 -3.27 -1.31
N TYR A 226 3.24 -3.14 -2.27
CA TYR A 226 3.05 -3.62 -3.64
C TYR A 226 3.98 -4.79 -3.95
N PHE A 227 3.40 -5.82 -4.55
CA PHE A 227 4.10 -6.96 -5.09
C PHE A 227 3.93 -7.03 -6.60
N LYS A 228 5.03 -6.93 -7.31
CA LYS A 228 5.28 -7.24 -8.72
C LYS A 228 6.73 -7.64 -8.83
N SER A 229 7.14 -8.29 -9.92
CA SER A 229 8.50 -8.79 -10.03
C SER A 229 9.16 -8.40 -11.36
N PHE A 230 10.48 -8.56 -11.41
CA PHE A 230 11.31 -8.24 -12.57
C PHE A 230 12.49 -9.19 -12.69
N GLN A 231 13.02 -9.24 -13.89
CA GLN A 231 14.33 -9.81 -14.20
C GLN A 231 15.24 -8.73 -14.78
N TRP A 232 16.53 -8.82 -14.50
CA TRP A 232 17.50 -7.95 -15.12
C TRP A 232 17.80 -8.40 -16.57
N GLN A 233 17.59 -7.52 -17.53
CA GLN A 233 18.12 -7.65 -18.90
C GLN A 233 19.26 -6.64 -19.07
N GLY A 234 20.47 -7.08 -18.86
CA GLY A 234 21.60 -6.18 -18.69
C GLY A 234 21.42 -5.28 -17.45
N ARG A 235 21.22 -3.99 -17.66
CA ARG A 235 20.96 -2.99 -16.59
C ARG A 235 19.51 -2.50 -16.56
N VAL A 236 18.63 -3.13 -17.30
CA VAL A 236 17.22 -2.74 -17.39
C VAL A 236 16.37 -3.75 -16.61
N PRO A 237 15.58 -3.31 -15.63
CA PRO A 237 14.63 -4.18 -14.97
C PRO A 237 13.41 -4.35 -15.88
N VAL A 238 13.11 -5.59 -16.26
CA VAL A 238 11.97 -5.94 -17.11
C VAL A 238 10.97 -6.73 -16.28
N GLY A 239 9.71 -6.25 -16.23
CA GLY A 239 8.63 -6.91 -15.50
C GLY A 239 8.41 -8.35 -16.00
N CYS A 240 8.15 -9.25 -15.07
CA CYS A 240 7.90 -10.68 -15.33
C CYS A 240 6.89 -11.23 -14.33
N PRO A 241 6.38 -12.46 -14.54
CA PRO A 241 5.56 -13.16 -13.56
C PRO A 241 6.21 -13.18 -12.16
N LEU A 242 5.39 -13.11 -11.12
CA LEU A 242 5.87 -12.99 -9.74
C LEU A 242 6.79 -14.14 -9.33
N SER A 243 6.50 -15.36 -9.81
CA SER A 243 7.29 -16.55 -9.53
C SER A 243 8.66 -16.61 -10.22
N GLU A 244 8.93 -15.72 -11.19
CA GLU A 244 10.09 -15.80 -12.07
C GLU A 244 11.12 -14.69 -11.82
N GLY A 245 10.81 -13.74 -10.96
CA GLY A 245 11.63 -12.54 -10.83
C GLY A 245 12.33 -12.39 -9.48
N SER A 246 12.92 -11.20 -9.29
CA SER A 246 13.77 -10.86 -8.15
C SER A 246 12.99 -10.60 -6.86
N VAL A 247 11.72 -10.17 -6.94
CA VAL A 247 10.88 -10.00 -5.75
C VAL A 247 10.35 -11.36 -5.32
N GLY A 248 10.67 -11.81 -4.11
CA GLY A 248 10.42 -13.17 -3.66
C GLY A 248 9.96 -13.29 -2.21
N LYS A 249 10.06 -14.50 -1.68
CA LYS A 249 9.67 -14.86 -0.30
C LYS A 249 10.43 -14.07 0.77
N ASP A 250 11.64 -13.64 0.50
CA ASP A 250 12.48 -12.83 1.38
C ASP A 250 11.83 -11.46 1.68
N ALA A 251 11.18 -10.85 0.70
CA ALA A 251 10.39 -9.63 0.88
C ALA A 251 9.24 -9.86 1.87
N VAL A 252 8.49 -10.97 1.71
CA VAL A 252 7.42 -11.35 2.64
C VAL A 252 7.98 -11.64 4.03
N ALA A 253 9.08 -12.38 4.12
CA ALA A 253 9.70 -12.72 5.41
C ALA A 253 10.17 -11.47 6.16
N LEU A 254 10.76 -10.50 5.47
CA LEU A 254 11.20 -9.25 6.06
C LEU A 254 9.99 -8.38 6.48
N LEU A 255 8.96 -8.31 5.66
CA LEU A 255 7.73 -7.58 5.96
C LEU A 255 7.04 -8.14 7.21
N ARG A 256 6.95 -9.46 7.35
CA ARG A 256 6.42 -10.12 8.56
C ARG A 256 7.22 -9.77 9.81
N LYS A 257 8.55 -9.71 9.72
CA LYS A 257 9.41 -9.29 10.84
C LYS A 257 9.17 -7.83 11.24
N SER A 258 8.72 -6.99 10.33
CA SER A 258 8.39 -5.59 10.62
C SER A 258 7.06 -5.39 11.36
N ALA A 259 6.33 -6.46 11.65
CA ALA A 259 4.98 -6.45 12.22
C ALA A 259 3.94 -5.70 11.35
N TYR A 260 4.19 -5.57 10.06
CA TYR A 260 3.23 -4.99 9.12
C TYR A 260 1.95 -5.83 9.05
N ALA A 261 0.80 -5.20 9.27
CA ALA A 261 -0.51 -5.83 9.25
C ALA A 261 -1.47 -5.19 8.23
N GLY A 262 -0.95 -4.31 7.39
CA GLY A 262 -1.73 -3.61 6.36
C GLY A 262 -2.04 -4.45 5.13
N PRO A 263 -2.76 -3.87 4.16
CA PRO A 263 -3.13 -4.54 2.92
C PRO A 263 -1.92 -4.75 1.99
N VAL A 264 -2.03 -5.80 1.17
CA VAL A 264 -1.03 -6.19 0.17
C VAL A 264 -1.66 -6.12 -1.20
N CYS A 265 -1.10 -5.35 -2.11
CA CYS A 265 -1.62 -5.17 -3.45
C CYS A 265 -0.74 -5.87 -4.50
N LEU A 266 -1.35 -6.71 -5.32
CA LEU A 266 -0.71 -7.35 -6.46
C LEU A 266 -0.77 -6.45 -7.68
N HIS A 267 0.36 -6.25 -8.34
CA HIS A 267 0.49 -5.52 -9.60
C HIS A 267 0.90 -6.48 -10.72
N VAL A 268 0.10 -6.60 -11.77
CA VAL A 268 0.41 -7.36 -12.99
C VAL A 268 0.67 -6.36 -14.12
N GLU A 269 1.94 -5.98 -14.31
CA GLU A 269 2.31 -4.88 -15.21
C GLU A 269 3.25 -5.31 -16.36
N TYR A 270 3.49 -6.60 -16.53
CA TYR A 270 4.36 -7.16 -17.58
C TYR A 270 3.61 -7.56 -18.86
N LEU A 271 2.29 -7.53 -18.84
CA LEU A 271 1.45 -7.91 -19.97
C LEU A 271 1.45 -6.82 -21.06
N LYS A 272 1.30 -7.28 -22.30
CA LYS A 272 1.15 -6.42 -23.47
C LYS A 272 -0.24 -6.68 -24.06
N GLY A 273 -0.86 -5.63 -24.61
CA GLY A 273 -2.18 -5.75 -25.22
C GLY A 273 -3.28 -5.06 -24.43
N LYS A 274 -4.44 -4.93 -25.05
CA LYS A 274 -5.62 -4.31 -24.45
C LYS A 274 -6.65 -5.37 -24.13
N VAL A 275 -7.22 -5.35 -22.97
CA VAL A 275 -8.25 -6.34 -22.53
C VAL A 275 -9.58 -6.25 -23.28
N THR A 276 -9.74 -5.27 -24.16
CA THR A 276 -10.81 -5.25 -25.15
C THR A 276 -10.67 -6.33 -26.24
N ASP A 277 -9.47 -6.93 -26.37
CA ASP A 277 -9.22 -8.14 -27.14
C ASP A 277 -9.47 -9.35 -26.23
N PRO A 278 -10.36 -10.28 -26.61
CA PRO A 278 -10.67 -11.47 -25.80
C PRO A 278 -9.46 -12.35 -25.48
N GLY A 279 -8.48 -12.45 -26.38
CA GLY A 279 -7.22 -13.17 -26.16
C GLY A 279 -6.39 -12.52 -25.06
N ALA A 280 -6.21 -11.22 -25.12
CA ALA A 280 -5.46 -10.45 -24.12
C ALA A 280 -6.19 -10.45 -22.75
N LEU A 281 -7.50 -10.42 -22.73
CA LEU A 281 -8.27 -10.55 -21.49
C LEU A 281 -8.05 -11.92 -20.83
N LYS A 282 -8.12 -13.00 -21.62
CA LYS A 282 -7.87 -14.35 -21.10
C LYS A 282 -6.45 -14.47 -20.52
N GLU A 283 -5.46 -13.93 -21.22
CA GLU A 283 -4.07 -13.88 -20.75
C GLU A 283 -3.94 -13.08 -19.44
N ALA A 284 -4.58 -11.93 -19.36
CA ALA A 284 -4.57 -11.08 -18.16
C ALA A 284 -5.18 -11.78 -16.93
N ILE A 285 -6.30 -12.46 -17.11
CA ILE A 285 -6.96 -13.24 -16.04
C ILE A 285 -6.06 -14.38 -15.58
N GLU A 286 -5.48 -15.14 -16.51
CA GLU A 286 -4.64 -16.29 -16.19
C GLU A 286 -3.33 -15.86 -15.51
N ALA A 287 -2.68 -14.79 -15.99
CA ALA A 287 -1.49 -14.22 -15.37
C ALA A 287 -1.77 -13.73 -13.95
N THR A 288 -2.88 -13.01 -13.75
CA THR A 288 -3.29 -12.56 -12.43
C THR A 288 -3.56 -13.72 -11.47
N ARG A 289 -4.21 -14.79 -11.95
CA ARG A 289 -4.48 -16.00 -11.15
C ARG A 289 -3.18 -16.68 -10.70
N LYS A 290 -2.20 -16.81 -11.60
CA LYS A 290 -0.88 -17.42 -11.30
C LYS A 290 -0.10 -16.58 -10.29
N ASP A 291 -0.01 -15.27 -10.51
CA ASP A 291 0.72 -14.38 -9.61
C ASP A 291 0.05 -14.32 -8.24
N PHE A 292 -1.28 -14.31 -8.18
CA PHE A 292 -1.99 -14.35 -6.92
C PHE A 292 -1.79 -15.67 -6.15
N ALA A 293 -1.80 -16.79 -6.84
CA ALA A 293 -1.49 -18.09 -6.24
C ALA A 293 -0.06 -18.10 -5.65
N THR A 294 0.92 -17.57 -6.39
CA THR A 294 2.31 -17.42 -5.94
C THR A 294 2.39 -16.55 -4.69
N LEU A 295 1.75 -15.38 -4.71
CA LEU A 295 1.76 -14.45 -3.58
C LEU A 295 1.12 -15.07 -2.33
N ARG A 296 -0.01 -15.75 -2.47
CA ARG A 296 -0.66 -16.47 -1.37
C ARG A 296 0.23 -17.58 -0.79
N GLN A 297 0.92 -18.33 -1.64
CA GLN A 297 1.87 -19.37 -1.22
C GLN A 297 3.03 -18.79 -0.40
N TRP A 298 3.49 -17.58 -0.71
CA TRP A 298 4.55 -16.92 0.06
C TRP A 298 4.08 -16.49 1.45
N TRP A 299 2.77 -16.28 1.62
CA TRP A 299 2.15 -15.93 2.90
C TRP A 299 1.74 -17.14 3.76
N ALA A 300 1.58 -18.30 3.15
CA ALA A 300 1.29 -19.55 3.86
C ALA A 300 2.50 -20.03 4.66
#